data_cb0b2dd25de15df66c875bd0e39b3141
#
_entry.id   cb0b2dd25de15df66c875bd0e39b3141
#
_cell.length_a   1.000
_cell.length_b   1.000
_cell.length_c   1.000
_cell.angle_alpha   90.00
_cell.angle_beta   90.00
_cell.angle_gamma   90.00
#
_symmetry.space_group_name_H-M   'P 1'
#
loop_
_entity.id
_entity.type
_entity.pdbx_description
1 polymer ?
#
loop_
_entity_poly.entity_id
_entity_poly.type
_entity_poly.pdbx_seq_one_letter_code
_entity_poly.pdbx_strand_id
1 'polypeptide(L)'
;MGCHEQRSSAPPRARAAASPAVAALTPPAGPRYPGGFSFMKTVQPVLDRHCISCHGLKAKPAAKLSLLGTQTKFRIDGYPNWPRDIHATVSYESLLHRPGLIRIAQRNRETASSKPDDYFARASKLAPFLLAGHCPSLLKDQAAFRCIVAWLDLNAQYNGDYSWNRDEDRKAHPKGEKALRAFLATRFSSDLAKQPFAALVNVGLPSESRALRAALALDAGGWGQLANPMPSRTVPEYQQLTALVDKAVAPTAQQDREGTCNQKRCTCGSCWVRQAEEFWRKRMRTLAAGAK
;
A
#
# COMPACT_ATOMS: atom_id res chain seq x y z
N MET A 1 28.18 -16.32 -1.18
CA MET A 1 27.74 -17.72 -1.42
C MET A 1 26.31 -17.64 -1.93
N GLY A 2 26.05 -18.15 -3.13
CA GLY A 2 24.68 -18.25 -3.66
C GLY A 2 23.94 -19.42 -3.01
N CYS A 3 22.65 -19.29 -2.81
CA CYS A 3 21.79 -20.31 -2.20
C CYS A 3 21.70 -21.63 -3.00
N HIS A 4 22.35 -21.70 -4.17
CA HIS A 4 22.30 -22.84 -5.10
C HIS A 4 23.65 -23.48 -5.37
N GLU A 5 24.70 -23.11 -4.63
CA GLU A 5 26.00 -23.77 -4.75
C GLU A 5 25.96 -25.14 -4.09
N GLN A 6 26.49 -26.14 -4.79
CA GLN A 6 26.64 -27.47 -4.21
C GLN A 6 27.62 -27.41 -3.03
N ARG A 7 27.33 -28.17 -1.98
CA ARG A 7 28.14 -28.19 -0.76
C ARG A 7 29.63 -28.48 -1.01
N SER A 8 29.93 -29.19 -2.10
CA SER A 8 31.30 -29.54 -2.57
C SER A 8 31.98 -28.40 -3.33
N SER A 9 31.24 -27.37 -3.77
CA SER A 9 31.78 -26.25 -4.54
C SER A 9 31.91 -24.96 -3.72
N ALA A 10 31.65 -25.01 -2.41
CA ALA A 10 31.86 -23.87 -1.54
C ALA A 10 33.34 -23.47 -1.54
N PRO A 11 33.70 -22.23 -1.83
CA PRO A 11 35.08 -21.78 -1.78
C PRO A 11 35.66 -22.02 -0.37
N PRO A 12 36.94 -22.37 -0.25
CA PRO A 12 37.58 -22.54 1.04
C PRO A 12 37.36 -21.27 1.86
N ARG A 13 36.98 -21.41 3.14
CA ARG A 13 36.78 -20.25 4.04
C ARG A 13 38.03 -19.37 3.95
N ALA A 14 37.93 -18.25 3.26
CA ALA A 14 38.92 -17.21 3.38
C ALA A 14 39.03 -16.89 4.87
N ARG A 15 40.27 -16.93 5.41
CA ARG A 15 40.53 -16.39 6.76
C ARG A 15 39.86 -15.03 6.80
N ALA A 16 38.91 -14.85 7.71
CA ALA A 16 38.25 -13.60 7.89
C ALA A 16 39.32 -12.53 8.12
N ALA A 17 39.63 -11.79 7.06
CA ALA A 17 40.21 -10.45 7.26
C ALA A 17 39.24 -9.75 8.21
N ALA A 18 39.75 -9.10 9.25
CA ALA A 18 38.93 -8.41 10.24
C ALA A 18 37.80 -7.72 9.53
N SER A 19 36.56 -8.18 9.77
CA SER A 19 35.40 -7.61 9.12
C SER A 19 35.44 -6.11 9.35
N PRO A 20 35.44 -5.28 8.29
CA PRO A 20 35.29 -3.86 8.49
C PRO A 20 34.03 -3.68 9.33
N ALA A 21 34.06 -2.78 10.30
CA ALA A 21 32.95 -2.50 11.17
C ALA A 21 31.67 -2.42 10.32
N VAL A 22 30.71 -3.31 10.60
CA VAL A 22 29.46 -3.37 9.81
C VAL A 22 28.82 -2.01 9.93
N ALA A 23 28.83 -1.25 8.83
CA ALA A 23 28.11 0.01 8.79
C ALA A 23 26.64 -0.28 9.09
N ALA A 24 26.07 0.42 10.05
CA ALA A 24 24.66 0.30 10.36
C ALA A 24 23.85 0.51 9.06
N LEU A 25 23.06 -0.49 8.65
CA LEU A 25 22.20 -0.38 7.49
C LEU A 25 21.22 0.75 7.75
N THR A 26 21.35 1.84 7.01
CA THR A 26 20.34 2.89 7.02
C THR A 26 19.14 2.38 6.27
N PRO A 27 17.94 2.37 6.87
CA PRO A 27 16.72 2.02 6.14
C PRO A 27 16.62 2.88 4.88
N PRO A 28 16.15 2.35 3.75
CA PRO A 28 15.92 3.14 2.56
C PRO A 28 15.03 4.34 2.89
N ALA A 29 15.34 5.50 2.30
CA ALA A 29 14.52 6.69 2.49
C ALA A 29 13.10 6.39 2.02
N GLY A 30 12.18 6.43 2.94
CA GLY A 30 10.76 6.15 2.70
C GLY A 30 10.00 6.20 4.02
N PRO A 31 8.68 6.24 3.97
CA PRO A 31 7.90 6.19 5.20
C PRO A 31 8.20 4.89 5.95
N ARG A 32 8.22 4.96 7.27
CA ARG A 32 8.29 3.78 8.12
C ARG A 32 6.97 3.02 7.96
N TYR A 33 7.06 1.76 7.53
CA TYR A 33 5.89 0.92 7.32
C TYR A 33 5.78 -0.11 8.44
N PRO A 34 5.05 0.16 9.52
CA PRO A 34 4.71 -0.90 10.44
C PRO A 34 3.81 -1.91 9.70
N GLY A 35 4.22 -3.18 9.65
CA GLY A 35 3.45 -4.22 8.99
C GLY A 35 3.72 -4.41 7.49
N GLY A 36 4.85 -3.91 6.96
CA GLY A 36 5.26 -4.16 5.57
C GLY A 36 4.86 -3.07 4.56
N PHE A 37 5.17 -3.31 3.29
CA PHE A 37 4.99 -2.34 2.21
C PHE A 37 3.63 -2.54 1.52
N SER A 38 2.63 -1.79 1.94
CA SER A 38 1.27 -1.82 1.38
C SER A 38 1.11 -0.80 0.26
N PHE A 39 0.50 -1.19 -0.87
CA PHE A 39 0.20 -0.28 -1.97
C PHE A 39 -0.64 0.92 -1.52
N MET A 40 -1.70 0.66 -0.76
CA MET A 40 -2.61 1.72 -0.28
C MET A 40 -1.95 2.70 0.67
N LYS A 41 -1.02 2.21 1.50
CA LYS A 41 -0.36 3.06 2.51
C LYS A 41 0.84 3.81 1.95
N THR A 42 1.43 3.33 0.85
CA THR A 42 2.72 3.83 0.35
C THR A 42 2.64 4.40 -1.06
N VAL A 43 2.07 3.64 -1.99
CA VAL A 43 2.04 4.02 -3.41
C VAL A 43 0.85 4.90 -3.71
N GLN A 44 -0.33 4.58 -3.19
CA GLN A 44 -1.54 5.37 -3.46
C GLN A 44 -1.38 6.83 -3.07
N PRO A 45 -0.78 7.23 -1.92
CA PRO A 45 -0.53 8.64 -1.62
C PRO A 45 0.34 9.36 -2.65
N VAL A 46 1.30 8.65 -3.25
CA VAL A 46 2.13 9.19 -4.34
C VAL A 46 1.28 9.45 -5.59
N LEU A 47 0.43 8.48 -5.96
CA LEU A 47 -0.49 8.63 -7.08
C LEU A 47 -1.49 9.76 -6.84
N ASP A 48 -2.03 9.88 -5.64
CA ASP A 48 -2.98 10.92 -5.24
C ASP A 48 -2.37 12.32 -5.33
N ARG A 49 -1.09 12.44 -5.02
CA ARG A 49 -0.37 13.72 -5.09
C ARG A 49 -0.01 14.11 -6.52
N HIS A 50 0.51 13.18 -7.32
CA HIS A 50 1.20 13.50 -8.55
C HIS A 50 0.44 13.10 -9.83
N CYS A 51 -0.48 12.13 -9.76
CA CYS A 51 -1.00 11.44 -10.94
C CYS A 51 -2.51 11.63 -11.15
N ILE A 52 -3.34 11.63 -10.10
CA ILE A 52 -4.80 11.60 -10.23
C ILE A 52 -5.39 12.87 -10.83
N SER A 53 -4.69 13.99 -10.83
CA SER A 53 -5.14 15.21 -11.51
C SER A 53 -5.40 14.98 -13.00
N CYS A 54 -4.59 14.12 -13.66
CA CYS A 54 -4.75 13.73 -15.05
C CYS A 54 -5.40 12.35 -15.20
N HIS A 55 -5.12 11.41 -14.27
CA HIS A 55 -5.54 10.01 -14.36
C HIS A 55 -6.69 9.65 -13.41
N GLY A 56 -7.59 10.58 -13.11
CA GLY A 56 -8.73 10.30 -12.24
C GLY A 56 -9.74 11.42 -12.14
N LEU A 57 -9.29 12.67 -11.98
CA LEU A 57 -10.18 13.81 -11.75
C LEU A 57 -10.60 14.51 -13.05
N LYS A 58 -9.73 14.48 -14.05
CA LYS A 58 -9.96 15.05 -15.38
C LYS A 58 -9.78 13.92 -16.39
N ALA A 59 -10.70 12.96 -16.38
CA ALA A 59 -10.63 11.83 -17.31
C ALA A 59 -10.67 12.31 -18.76
N LYS A 60 -9.51 12.59 -19.35
CA LYS A 60 -9.40 12.67 -20.79
C LYS A 60 -9.60 11.26 -21.34
N PRO A 61 -10.46 11.07 -22.37
CA PRO A 61 -10.71 9.75 -22.96
C PRO A 61 -9.46 9.02 -23.43
N ALA A 62 -8.37 9.75 -23.72
CA ALA A 62 -7.07 9.18 -24.10
C ALA A 62 -6.30 8.51 -22.95
N ALA A 63 -6.57 8.88 -21.72
CA ALA A 63 -5.97 8.22 -20.56
C ALA A 63 -6.88 7.08 -20.08
N LYS A 64 -6.90 5.96 -20.81
CA LYS A 64 -7.61 4.71 -20.43
C LYS A 64 -7.07 4.09 -19.13
N LEU A 65 -6.48 4.87 -18.25
CA LEU A 65 -5.82 4.46 -17.02
C LEU A 65 -6.36 5.31 -15.88
N SER A 66 -7.17 4.73 -14.99
CA SER A 66 -7.59 5.39 -13.75
C SER A 66 -6.64 5.04 -12.61
N LEU A 67 -6.12 6.05 -11.93
CA LEU A 67 -5.23 5.89 -10.77
C LEU A 67 -5.91 6.26 -9.45
N LEU A 68 -7.25 6.26 -9.44
CA LEU A 68 -8.03 6.45 -8.22
C LEU A 68 -7.97 5.22 -7.32
N GLY A 69 -7.82 5.45 -6.03
CA GLY A 69 -7.85 4.42 -4.99
C GLY A 69 -9.24 3.82 -4.72
N THR A 70 -10.15 3.86 -5.70
CA THR A 70 -11.49 3.25 -5.58
C THR A 70 -11.35 1.75 -5.44
N GLN A 71 -11.98 1.21 -4.40
CA GLN A 71 -11.97 -0.25 -4.18
C GLN A 71 -12.68 -0.98 -5.32
N THR A 72 -12.09 -2.08 -5.74
CA THR A 72 -12.60 -2.99 -6.77
C THR A 72 -12.32 -4.44 -6.39
N LYS A 73 -12.95 -5.34 -7.12
CA LYS A 73 -12.65 -6.76 -7.11
C LYS A 73 -12.07 -7.13 -8.46
N PHE A 74 -10.89 -7.70 -8.49
CA PHE A 74 -10.30 -8.15 -9.74
C PHE A 74 -9.78 -9.58 -9.64
N ARG A 75 -9.56 -10.17 -10.81
CA ARG A 75 -9.04 -11.52 -10.96
C ARG A 75 -7.61 -11.44 -11.45
N ILE A 76 -6.72 -12.21 -10.85
CA ILE A 76 -5.40 -12.43 -11.41
C ILE A 76 -5.52 -13.61 -12.37
N ASP A 77 -5.38 -13.35 -13.67
CA ASP A 77 -5.40 -14.41 -14.67
C ASP A 77 -4.23 -15.40 -14.46
N GLY A 78 -4.50 -16.69 -14.62
CA GLY A 78 -3.51 -17.73 -14.46
C GLY A 78 -3.52 -18.47 -13.11
N TYR A 79 -4.46 -18.16 -12.22
CA TYR A 79 -4.64 -18.88 -10.96
C TYR A 79 -6.05 -19.48 -10.83
N PRO A 80 -6.35 -20.62 -11.49
CA PRO A 80 -7.69 -21.20 -11.52
C PRO A 80 -8.21 -21.63 -10.14
N ASN A 81 -7.32 -21.89 -9.19
CA ASN A 81 -7.66 -22.41 -7.85
C ASN A 81 -7.56 -21.39 -6.71
N TRP A 82 -7.31 -20.13 -7.00
CA TRP A 82 -7.25 -19.10 -5.98
C TRP A 82 -8.64 -18.47 -5.74
N PRO A 83 -8.92 -17.92 -4.53
CA PRO A 83 -10.18 -17.24 -4.30
C PRO A 83 -10.43 -16.19 -5.36
N ARG A 84 -11.61 -16.26 -5.93
CA ARG A 84 -11.97 -15.65 -7.22
C ARG A 84 -12.02 -14.11 -7.21
N ASP A 85 -12.03 -13.50 -6.03
CA ASP A 85 -12.16 -12.07 -5.87
C ASP A 85 -11.04 -11.55 -4.96
N ILE A 86 -10.07 -10.89 -5.56
CA ILE A 86 -9.05 -10.15 -4.81
C ILE A 86 -9.57 -8.73 -4.63
N HIS A 87 -9.67 -8.28 -3.39
CA HIS A 87 -9.96 -6.89 -3.09
C HIS A 87 -8.69 -6.07 -3.34
N ALA A 88 -8.81 -5.09 -4.21
CA ALA A 88 -7.75 -4.14 -4.51
C ALA A 88 -8.35 -2.79 -4.90
N THR A 89 -7.59 -1.94 -5.56
CA THR A 89 -8.06 -0.66 -6.08
C THR A 89 -8.02 -0.61 -7.59
N VAL A 90 -8.85 0.24 -8.17
CA VAL A 90 -8.86 0.52 -9.61
C VAL A 90 -7.48 0.97 -10.09
N SER A 91 -6.76 1.76 -9.29
CA SER A 91 -5.39 2.19 -9.57
C SER A 91 -4.42 1.02 -9.71
N TYR A 92 -4.47 0.09 -8.75
CA TYR A 92 -3.62 -1.10 -8.74
C TYR A 92 -3.91 -2.02 -9.93
N GLU A 93 -5.19 -2.33 -10.15
CA GLU A 93 -5.66 -3.11 -11.29
C GLU A 93 -5.23 -2.50 -12.62
N SER A 94 -5.46 -1.19 -12.79
CA SER A 94 -5.11 -0.46 -14.01
C SER A 94 -3.61 -0.50 -14.31
N LEU A 95 -2.76 -0.42 -13.28
CA LEU A 95 -1.31 -0.50 -13.44
C LEU A 95 -0.85 -1.90 -13.84
N LEU A 96 -1.41 -2.95 -13.22
CA LEU A 96 -1.03 -4.35 -13.50
C LEU A 96 -1.52 -4.84 -14.86
N HIS A 97 -2.76 -4.49 -15.24
CA HIS A 97 -3.36 -4.99 -16.48
C HIS A 97 -2.87 -4.25 -17.73
N ARG A 98 -2.10 -3.17 -17.59
CA ARG A 98 -1.55 -2.49 -18.76
C ARG A 98 -0.32 -3.24 -19.29
N PRO A 99 -0.36 -3.77 -20.52
CA PRO A 99 0.71 -4.64 -21.04
C PRO A 99 2.10 -4.01 -20.96
N GLY A 100 3.00 -4.67 -20.25
CA GLY A 100 4.40 -4.28 -20.11
C GLY A 100 4.66 -3.05 -19.23
N LEU A 101 3.61 -2.40 -18.68
CA LEU A 101 3.80 -1.27 -17.79
C LEU A 101 4.50 -1.70 -16.49
N ILE A 102 4.06 -2.83 -15.94
CA ILE A 102 4.67 -3.48 -14.77
C ILE A 102 5.02 -4.93 -15.12
N ARG A 103 6.22 -5.34 -14.76
CA ARG A 103 6.74 -6.70 -14.93
C ARG A 103 6.98 -7.33 -13.57
N ILE A 104 6.05 -8.21 -13.19
CA ILE A 104 6.13 -8.98 -11.93
C ILE A 104 6.68 -10.38 -12.20
N ALA A 105 7.38 -10.94 -11.21
CA ALA A 105 7.74 -12.35 -11.22
C ALA A 105 6.48 -13.18 -10.95
N GLN A 106 6.12 -14.06 -11.89
CA GLN A 106 4.98 -14.96 -11.75
C GLN A 106 5.41 -16.26 -11.06
N ARG A 107 4.65 -16.65 -10.04
CA ARG A 107 4.96 -17.81 -9.18
C ARG A 107 5.08 -19.14 -9.92
N ASN A 108 4.42 -19.30 -11.06
CA ASN A 108 4.33 -20.59 -11.78
C ASN A 108 5.23 -20.67 -13.03
N ARG A 109 6.06 -19.68 -13.27
CA ARG A 109 7.08 -19.81 -14.32
C ARG A 109 8.33 -20.32 -13.65
N GLU A 110 8.68 -21.55 -14.00
CA GLU A 110 9.99 -22.12 -13.66
C GLU A 110 11.06 -21.19 -14.20
N THR A 111 11.67 -20.44 -13.30
CA THR A 111 12.85 -19.65 -13.62
C THR A 111 14.05 -20.49 -13.23
N ALA A 112 14.50 -21.35 -14.12
CA ALA A 112 15.77 -22.07 -13.95
C ALA A 112 16.92 -21.08 -13.77
N SER A 113 16.82 -19.91 -14.39
CA SER A 113 17.64 -18.74 -14.12
C SER A 113 16.86 -17.47 -14.49
N SER A 114 16.82 -16.46 -13.62
CA SER A 114 16.31 -15.14 -13.95
C SER A 114 17.49 -14.21 -14.25
N LYS A 115 17.35 -13.42 -15.31
CA LYS A 115 18.28 -12.31 -15.57
C LYS A 115 17.81 -11.07 -14.80
N PRO A 116 18.72 -10.16 -14.40
CA PRO A 116 18.35 -8.94 -13.68
C PRO A 116 17.31 -8.07 -14.40
N ASP A 117 17.23 -8.18 -15.73
CA ASP A 117 16.35 -7.37 -16.58
C ASP A 117 15.04 -8.07 -16.95
N ASP A 118 14.73 -9.24 -16.37
CA ASP A 118 13.51 -9.98 -16.70
C ASP A 118 12.28 -9.46 -15.95
N TYR A 119 12.48 -8.87 -14.76
CA TYR A 119 11.40 -8.50 -13.83
C TYR A 119 11.65 -7.18 -13.12
N PHE A 120 10.67 -6.71 -12.35
CA PHE A 120 10.73 -5.60 -11.41
C PHE A 120 10.91 -4.23 -12.07
N ALA A 121 11.53 -3.27 -11.39
CA ALA A 121 11.65 -1.90 -11.89
C ALA A 121 12.40 -1.80 -13.21
N ARG A 122 13.46 -2.59 -13.39
CA ARG A 122 14.28 -2.57 -14.62
C ARG A 122 13.53 -3.08 -15.85
N ALA A 123 12.70 -4.11 -15.68
CA ALA A 123 11.89 -4.70 -16.76
C ALA A 123 10.57 -3.94 -16.99
N SER A 124 10.12 -3.16 -16.01
CA SER A 124 8.87 -2.42 -16.07
C SER A 124 9.02 -1.15 -16.89
N LYS A 125 8.10 -0.92 -17.83
CA LYS A 125 8.09 0.33 -18.62
C LYS A 125 7.74 1.57 -17.79
N LEU A 126 7.16 1.40 -16.60
CA LEU A 126 6.73 2.52 -15.76
C LEU A 126 7.91 3.40 -15.33
N ALA A 127 8.99 2.80 -14.82
CA ALA A 127 10.13 3.58 -14.33
C ALA A 127 10.81 4.42 -15.44
N PRO A 128 11.22 3.86 -16.60
CA PRO A 128 11.79 4.66 -17.69
C PRO A 128 10.79 5.67 -18.26
N PHE A 129 9.49 5.36 -18.31
CA PHE A 129 8.46 6.30 -18.76
C PHE A 129 8.36 7.52 -17.86
N LEU A 130 8.44 7.33 -16.55
CA LEU A 130 8.49 8.42 -15.56
C LEU A 130 9.79 9.22 -15.72
N LEU A 131 10.94 8.55 -15.86
CA LEU A 131 12.25 9.20 -16.07
C LEU A 131 12.31 10.03 -17.37
N ALA A 132 11.56 9.64 -18.40
CA ALA A 132 11.42 10.41 -19.62
C ALA A 132 10.58 11.71 -19.46
N GLY A 133 10.14 12.04 -18.24
CA GLY A 133 9.50 13.31 -17.94
C GLY A 133 7.98 13.30 -18.02
N HIS A 134 7.33 12.13 -18.04
CA HIS A 134 5.86 12.05 -18.07
C HIS A 134 5.20 12.80 -16.89
N CYS A 135 5.81 12.77 -15.70
CA CYS A 135 5.34 13.46 -14.51
C CYS A 135 6.48 14.25 -13.84
N PRO A 136 6.78 15.50 -14.28
CA PRO A 136 7.90 16.27 -13.75
C PRO A 136 7.82 16.55 -12.26
N SER A 137 6.62 16.69 -11.69
CA SER A 137 6.42 16.90 -10.26
C SER A 137 6.86 15.70 -9.42
N LEU A 138 6.64 14.48 -9.92
CA LEU A 138 7.10 13.25 -9.28
C LEU A 138 8.62 13.13 -9.34
N LEU A 139 9.26 13.49 -10.45
CA LEU A 139 10.71 13.43 -10.56
C LEU A 139 11.42 14.41 -9.63
N LYS A 140 10.80 15.55 -9.33
CA LYS A 140 11.31 16.51 -8.34
C LYS A 140 11.15 15.98 -6.90
N ASP A 141 10.20 15.09 -6.64
CA ASP A 141 9.98 14.41 -5.38
C ASP A 141 10.69 13.05 -5.37
N GLN A 142 12.00 13.09 -5.09
CA GLN A 142 12.85 11.90 -5.11
C GLN A 142 12.37 10.80 -4.14
N ALA A 143 11.77 11.15 -3.00
CA ALA A 143 11.23 10.18 -2.06
C ALA A 143 10.02 9.45 -2.66
N ALA A 144 9.11 10.19 -3.30
CA ALA A 144 7.96 9.63 -3.98
C ALA A 144 8.36 8.74 -5.18
N PHE A 145 9.33 9.17 -5.99
CA PHE A 145 9.85 8.37 -7.10
C PHE A 145 10.48 7.06 -6.61
N ARG A 146 11.34 7.12 -5.58
CA ARG A 146 11.93 5.93 -4.96
C ARG A 146 10.88 4.98 -4.37
N CYS A 147 9.79 5.51 -3.84
CA CYS A 147 8.67 4.69 -3.36
C CYS A 147 8.06 3.85 -4.50
N ILE A 148 7.86 4.43 -5.69
CA ILE A 148 7.37 3.68 -6.86
C ILE A 148 8.38 2.61 -7.29
N VAL A 149 9.67 2.94 -7.36
CA VAL A 149 10.72 1.98 -7.74
C VAL A 149 10.80 0.83 -6.73
N ALA A 150 10.81 1.14 -5.42
CA ALA A 150 10.82 0.12 -4.36
C ALA A 150 9.60 -0.79 -4.43
N TRP A 151 8.43 -0.25 -4.74
CA TRP A 151 7.23 -1.05 -4.94
C TRP A 151 7.37 -2.05 -6.11
N LEU A 152 7.93 -1.59 -7.24
CA LEU A 152 8.19 -2.46 -8.39
C LEU A 152 9.19 -3.58 -8.02
N ASP A 153 10.26 -3.25 -7.29
CA ASP A 153 11.30 -4.19 -6.87
C ASP A 153 10.80 -5.18 -5.79
N LEU A 154 9.76 -4.81 -5.06
CA LEU A 154 9.02 -5.69 -4.15
C LEU A 154 7.93 -6.52 -4.87
N ASN A 155 8.05 -6.71 -6.17
CA ASN A 155 7.11 -7.47 -6.99
C ASN A 155 5.71 -6.87 -7.07
N ALA A 156 5.60 -5.56 -6.97
CA ALA A 156 4.37 -4.79 -7.07
C ALA A 156 3.23 -5.33 -6.18
N GLN A 157 3.55 -5.71 -4.95
CA GLN A 157 2.58 -6.27 -4.02
C GLN A 157 1.48 -5.25 -3.63
N TYR A 158 0.26 -5.73 -3.37
CA TYR A 158 -0.84 -4.90 -2.90
C TYR A 158 -0.85 -4.78 -1.38
N ASN A 159 -0.75 -5.91 -0.68
CA ASN A 159 -0.81 -5.96 0.78
C ASN A 159 0.59 -5.94 1.39
N GLY A 160 0.73 -5.26 2.53
CA GLY A 160 1.99 -5.17 3.26
C GLY A 160 2.26 -6.37 4.17
N ASP A 161 1.21 -7.08 4.57
CA ASP A 161 1.27 -8.24 5.46
C ASP A 161 0.22 -9.29 5.09
N TYR A 162 0.22 -10.40 5.81
CA TYR A 162 -0.75 -11.49 5.66
C TYR A 162 -1.90 -11.40 6.65
N SER A 163 -2.12 -10.26 7.31
CA SER A 163 -3.23 -10.10 8.21
C SER A 163 -4.57 -10.19 7.46
N TRP A 164 -5.58 -10.78 8.12
CA TRP A 164 -6.92 -10.90 7.57
C TRP A 164 -7.76 -9.65 7.82
N ASN A 165 -7.37 -8.85 8.80
CA ASN A 165 -8.03 -7.60 9.15
C ASN A 165 -7.19 -6.43 8.63
N ARG A 166 -7.42 -6.07 7.38
CA ARG A 166 -6.62 -5.07 6.70
C ARG A 166 -7.31 -3.72 6.72
N ASP A 167 -6.54 -2.71 7.06
CA ASP A 167 -7.00 -1.33 6.95
C ASP A 167 -7.46 -0.98 5.54
N GLU A 168 -6.85 -1.62 4.53
CA GLU A 168 -7.16 -1.45 3.12
C GLU A 168 -8.57 -1.91 2.74
N ASP A 169 -9.18 -2.79 3.53
CA ASP A 169 -10.54 -3.31 3.31
C ASP A 169 -11.63 -2.40 3.90
N ARG A 170 -11.26 -1.31 4.57
CA ARG A 170 -12.20 -0.31 5.09
C ARG A 170 -13.00 0.34 3.97
N LYS A 171 -14.21 0.78 4.30
CA LYS A 171 -15.14 1.40 3.35
C LYS A 171 -15.49 2.81 3.78
N ALA A 172 -16.08 3.57 2.87
CA ALA A 172 -16.70 4.84 3.20
C ALA A 172 -17.85 4.65 4.20
N HIS A 173 -17.91 5.51 5.21
CA HIS A 173 -19.02 5.60 6.13
C HIS A 173 -19.98 6.72 5.69
N PRO A 174 -21.22 6.44 5.25
CA PRO A 174 -22.08 7.42 4.57
C PRO A 174 -22.32 8.72 5.35
N LYS A 175 -22.58 8.62 6.67
CA LYS A 175 -22.79 9.81 7.50
C LYS A 175 -21.51 10.63 7.66
N GLY A 176 -20.36 9.97 7.83
CA GLY A 176 -19.06 10.63 7.94
C GLY A 176 -18.64 11.27 6.63
N GLU A 177 -18.85 10.59 5.51
CA GLU A 177 -18.62 11.15 4.17
C GLU A 177 -19.44 12.40 3.93
N LYS A 178 -20.75 12.41 4.27
CA LYS A 178 -21.61 13.58 4.13
C LYS A 178 -21.08 14.76 4.93
N ALA A 179 -20.66 14.56 6.19
CA ALA A 179 -20.12 15.60 7.04
C ALA A 179 -18.77 16.15 6.51
N LEU A 180 -17.89 15.25 6.03
CA LEU A 180 -16.62 15.65 5.40
C LEU A 180 -16.87 16.51 4.16
N ARG A 181 -17.77 16.09 3.27
CA ARG A 181 -18.12 16.85 2.05
C ARG A 181 -18.69 18.22 2.36
N ALA A 182 -19.54 18.34 3.37
CA ALA A 182 -20.08 19.63 3.83
C ALA A 182 -18.96 20.56 4.30
N PHE A 183 -18.02 20.06 5.12
CA PHE A 183 -16.85 20.83 5.56
C PHE A 183 -15.98 21.28 4.38
N LEU A 184 -15.65 20.37 3.46
CA LEU A 184 -14.83 20.69 2.28
C LEU A 184 -15.48 21.75 1.38
N ALA A 185 -16.80 21.68 1.19
CA ALA A 185 -17.54 22.66 0.40
C ALA A 185 -17.48 24.06 1.01
N THR A 186 -17.63 24.17 2.33
CA THR A 186 -17.63 25.44 3.05
C THR A 186 -16.23 26.04 3.16
N ARG A 187 -15.23 25.20 3.47
CA ARG A 187 -13.87 25.67 3.75
C ARG A 187 -13.01 25.92 2.51
N PHE A 188 -13.24 25.14 1.45
CA PHE A 188 -12.43 25.20 0.24
C PHE A 188 -13.29 25.47 -1.00
N SER A 189 -13.98 24.44 -1.53
CA SER A 189 -14.87 24.63 -2.68
C SER A 189 -15.88 23.49 -2.83
N SER A 190 -17.01 23.81 -3.47
CA SER A 190 -18.02 22.81 -3.84
C SER A 190 -17.47 21.77 -4.83
N ASP A 191 -16.55 22.17 -5.71
CA ASP A 191 -15.95 21.25 -6.69
C ASP A 191 -15.04 20.22 -6.04
N LEU A 192 -14.29 20.62 -5.02
CA LEU A 192 -13.53 19.67 -4.20
C LEU A 192 -14.47 18.66 -3.53
N ALA A 193 -15.55 19.14 -2.91
CA ALA A 193 -16.51 18.31 -2.20
C ALA A 193 -17.23 17.31 -3.11
N LYS A 194 -17.36 17.59 -4.41
CA LYS A 194 -17.99 16.70 -5.41
C LYS A 194 -17.06 15.61 -5.95
N GLN A 195 -15.76 15.66 -5.66
CA GLN A 195 -14.82 14.68 -6.15
C GLN A 195 -15.15 13.25 -5.65
N PRO A 196 -14.74 12.19 -6.36
CA PRO A 196 -14.90 10.82 -5.90
C PRO A 196 -14.33 10.64 -4.49
N PHE A 197 -14.98 9.86 -3.64
CA PHE A 197 -14.52 9.62 -2.26
C PHE A 197 -13.07 9.16 -2.21
N ALA A 198 -12.70 8.22 -3.07
CA ALA A 198 -11.33 7.70 -3.16
C ALA A 198 -10.27 8.73 -3.61
N ALA A 199 -10.70 9.87 -4.18
CA ALA A 199 -9.81 10.99 -4.48
C ALA A 199 -9.63 11.93 -3.27
N LEU A 200 -10.50 11.82 -2.28
CA LEU A 200 -10.48 12.63 -1.06
C LEU A 200 -9.84 11.87 0.10
N VAL A 201 -10.18 10.59 0.25
CA VAL A 201 -9.86 9.78 1.43
C VAL A 201 -9.16 8.48 1.04
N ASN A 202 -8.01 8.23 1.64
CA ASN A 202 -7.31 6.96 1.61
C ASN A 202 -7.82 6.09 2.77
N VAL A 203 -8.61 5.07 2.47
CA VAL A 203 -9.20 4.22 3.51
C VAL A 203 -8.17 3.36 4.24
N GLY A 204 -7.08 3.00 3.58
CA GLY A 204 -5.99 2.20 4.15
C GLY A 204 -5.09 2.97 5.11
N LEU A 205 -4.99 4.30 4.89
CA LEU A 205 -4.20 5.19 5.75
C LEU A 205 -4.84 6.59 5.77
N PRO A 206 -5.90 6.81 6.57
CA PRO A 206 -6.65 8.07 6.59
C PRO A 206 -5.79 9.32 6.80
N SER A 207 -4.71 9.23 7.58
CA SER A 207 -3.77 10.34 7.79
C SER A 207 -3.03 10.81 6.53
N GLU A 208 -2.93 9.96 5.51
CA GLU A 208 -2.33 10.28 4.21
C GLU A 208 -3.38 10.65 3.16
N SER A 209 -4.63 10.82 3.55
CA SER A 209 -5.71 11.25 2.67
C SER A 209 -5.39 12.57 1.99
N ARG A 210 -5.73 12.67 0.70
CA ARG A 210 -5.53 13.91 -0.08
C ARG A 210 -6.28 15.08 0.55
N ALA A 211 -7.47 14.86 1.12
CA ALA A 211 -8.22 15.91 1.83
C ALA A 211 -7.42 16.55 2.96
N LEU A 212 -6.56 15.78 3.65
CA LEU A 212 -5.68 16.29 4.71
C LEU A 212 -4.38 16.85 4.13
N ARG A 213 -3.71 16.07 3.30
CA ARG A 213 -2.37 16.41 2.82
C ARG A 213 -2.36 17.60 1.88
N ALA A 214 -3.37 17.75 1.01
CA ALA A 214 -3.49 18.88 0.11
C ALA A 214 -3.94 20.18 0.82
N ALA A 215 -4.69 20.04 1.93
CA ALA A 215 -5.16 21.15 2.73
C ALA A 215 -4.08 21.75 3.67
N LEU A 216 -3.00 21.04 3.92
CA LEU A 216 -1.93 21.46 4.81
C LEU A 216 -0.81 22.15 4.00
N ALA A 217 -0.22 23.19 4.56
CA ALA A 217 0.89 23.92 3.96
C ALA A 217 2.15 23.06 3.80
N LEU A 218 3.04 23.43 2.86
CA LEU A 218 4.25 22.68 2.55
C LEU A 218 5.22 22.60 3.74
N ASP A 219 5.43 23.70 4.43
CA ASP A 219 6.28 23.82 5.61
C ASP A 219 5.76 23.04 6.82
N ALA A 220 4.43 22.84 6.88
CA ALA A 220 3.80 21.96 7.87
C ALA A 220 3.80 20.47 7.45
N GLY A 221 4.46 20.12 6.36
CA GLY A 221 4.54 18.76 5.81
C GLY A 221 3.32 18.34 4.99
N GLY A 222 2.53 19.29 4.52
CA GLY A 222 1.44 19.08 3.56
C GLY A 222 1.90 19.12 2.10
N TRP A 223 0.92 19.22 1.19
CA TRP A 223 1.18 19.40 -0.25
C TRP A 223 0.90 20.82 -0.74
N GLY A 224 0.21 21.64 0.06
CA GLY A 224 -0.14 23.03 -0.29
C GLY A 224 -0.91 23.14 -1.62
N GLN A 225 -1.78 22.16 -1.94
CA GLN A 225 -2.47 22.10 -3.22
C GLN A 225 -3.84 22.78 -3.23
N LEU A 226 -4.38 23.11 -2.06
CA LEU A 226 -5.65 23.81 -1.95
C LEU A 226 -5.43 25.30 -1.70
N ALA A 227 -6.40 26.13 -2.09
CA ALA A 227 -6.39 27.56 -1.79
C ALA A 227 -6.39 27.78 -0.28
N ASN A 228 -5.58 28.71 0.19
CA ASN A 228 -5.43 29.02 1.62
C ASN A 228 -5.17 27.78 2.48
N PRO A 229 -4.03 27.09 2.27
CA PRO A 229 -3.70 25.89 3.03
C PRO A 229 -3.56 26.21 4.52
N MET A 230 -3.88 25.26 5.35
CA MET A 230 -3.78 25.38 6.81
C MET A 230 -2.30 25.42 7.22
N PRO A 231 -1.90 26.35 8.11
CA PRO A 231 -0.48 26.58 8.41
C PRO A 231 0.14 25.49 9.28
N SER A 232 -0.65 24.75 10.04
CA SER A 232 -0.14 23.67 10.90
C SER A 232 -1.20 22.61 11.19
N ARG A 233 -0.75 21.47 11.70
CA ARG A 233 -1.62 20.38 12.17
C ARG A 233 -2.33 20.69 13.48
N THR A 234 -1.90 21.71 14.19
CA THR A 234 -2.43 22.08 15.51
C THR A 234 -3.61 23.06 15.42
N VAL A 235 -3.85 23.66 14.25
CA VAL A 235 -5.01 24.56 14.12
C VAL A 235 -6.33 23.79 14.27
N PRO A 236 -7.33 24.38 14.96
CA PRO A 236 -8.61 23.69 15.23
C PRO A 236 -9.30 23.16 13.95
N GLU A 237 -9.23 23.93 12.88
CA GLU A 237 -9.81 23.51 11.58
C GLU A 237 -9.16 22.24 11.01
N TYR A 238 -7.82 22.09 11.15
CA TYR A 238 -7.14 20.87 10.68
C TYR A 238 -7.49 19.67 11.56
N GLN A 239 -7.58 19.88 12.87
CA GLN A 239 -8.01 18.82 13.80
C GLN A 239 -9.45 18.38 13.52
N GLN A 240 -10.33 19.35 13.24
CA GLN A 240 -11.71 19.05 12.82
C GLN A 240 -11.73 18.25 11.51
N LEU A 241 -10.96 18.66 10.50
CA LEU A 241 -10.86 17.95 9.24
C LEU A 241 -10.33 16.53 9.44
N THR A 242 -9.32 16.34 10.30
CA THR A 242 -8.80 15.02 10.65
C THR A 242 -9.88 14.13 11.25
N ALA A 243 -10.61 14.64 12.23
CA ALA A 243 -11.70 13.89 12.85
C ALA A 243 -12.84 13.55 11.87
N LEU A 244 -13.10 14.42 10.88
CA LEU A 244 -14.08 14.15 9.82
C LEU A 244 -13.60 13.09 8.84
N VAL A 245 -12.31 13.09 8.48
CA VAL A 245 -11.71 12.03 7.62
C VAL A 245 -11.78 10.69 8.33
N ASP A 246 -11.43 10.62 9.61
CA ASP A 246 -11.50 9.37 10.40
C ASP A 246 -12.96 8.87 10.49
N LYS A 247 -13.93 9.75 10.72
CA LYS A 247 -15.36 9.40 10.74
C LYS A 247 -15.92 9.02 9.37
N ALA A 248 -15.27 9.45 8.29
CA ALA A 248 -15.68 9.10 6.93
C ALA A 248 -15.24 7.69 6.52
N VAL A 249 -14.37 7.05 7.28
CA VAL A 249 -13.92 5.66 7.06
C VAL A 249 -14.61 4.75 8.06
N ALA A 250 -15.35 3.77 7.55
CA ALA A 250 -15.95 2.74 8.41
C ALA A 250 -14.87 1.78 8.92
N PRO A 251 -14.95 1.31 10.17
CA PRO A 251 -14.11 0.23 10.64
C PRO A 251 -14.32 -1.01 9.75
N THR A 252 -13.33 -1.89 9.68
CA THR A 252 -13.55 -3.19 9.03
C THR A 252 -14.58 -3.97 9.83
N ALA A 253 -15.42 -4.76 9.15
CA ALA A 253 -16.45 -5.59 9.81
C ALA A 253 -15.89 -6.54 10.90
N GLN A 254 -14.58 -6.69 10.96
CA GLN A 254 -13.86 -7.50 11.92
C GLN A 254 -13.45 -6.71 13.17
N GLN A 255 -13.18 -5.41 13.05
CA GLN A 255 -12.94 -4.53 14.22
C GLN A 255 -14.20 -4.45 15.08
N ASP A 256 -15.38 -4.48 14.45
CA ASP A 256 -16.66 -4.54 15.17
C ASP A 256 -16.89 -5.91 15.83
N ARG A 257 -16.22 -6.98 15.39
CA ARG A 257 -16.39 -8.36 15.89
C ARG A 257 -15.38 -8.74 16.97
N GLU A 258 -14.28 -8.05 17.12
CA GLU A 258 -13.25 -8.40 18.12
C GLU A 258 -13.77 -8.29 19.56
N GLY A 259 -14.81 -7.49 19.79
CA GLY A 259 -15.53 -7.45 21.09
C GLY A 259 -16.57 -8.55 21.29
N THR A 260 -17.00 -9.25 20.25
CA THR A 260 -18.21 -10.11 20.31
C THR A 260 -18.06 -11.52 19.75
N CYS A 261 -16.86 -11.93 19.28
CA CYS A 261 -16.70 -13.26 18.69
C CYS A 261 -16.69 -14.37 19.75
N ASN A 262 -17.88 -14.91 20.05
CA ASN A 262 -18.09 -16.04 20.96
C ASN A 262 -18.41 -17.36 20.21
N GLN A 263 -18.15 -17.44 18.90
CA GLN A 263 -18.53 -18.59 18.09
C GLN A 263 -17.42 -19.65 18.04
N LYS A 264 -17.74 -20.87 18.47
CA LYS A 264 -16.84 -22.06 18.40
C LYS A 264 -16.38 -22.44 16.97
N ARG A 265 -16.96 -21.87 15.91
CA ARG A 265 -16.61 -22.09 14.50
C ARG A 265 -16.45 -20.77 13.72
N CYS A 266 -15.82 -19.78 14.32
CA CYS A 266 -15.58 -18.54 13.65
C CYS A 266 -14.44 -18.69 12.63
N THR A 267 -14.72 -18.31 11.38
CA THR A 267 -13.72 -18.25 10.28
C THR A 267 -13.01 -16.90 10.18
N CYS A 268 -13.20 -16.01 11.17
CA CYS A 268 -12.45 -14.75 11.19
C CYS A 268 -10.96 -15.02 11.48
N GLY A 269 -10.07 -14.27 10.84
CA GLY A 269 -8.63 -14.48 10.91
C GLY A 269 -8.07 -14.47 12.35
N SER A 270 -8.59 -13.60 13.22
CA SER A 270 -8.17 -13.53 14.64
C SER A 270 -8.49 -14.79 15.43
N CYS A 271 -9.65 -15.42 15.16
CA CYS A 271 -10.01 -16.68 15.79
C CYS A 271 -9.16 -17.83 15.25
N TRP A 272 -8.88 -17.83 13.96
CA TRP A 272 -8.03 -18.86 13.35
C TRP A 272 -6.59 -18.79 13.86
N VAL A 273 -6.01 -17.60 13.97
CA VAL A 273 -4.67 -17.39 14.55
C VAL A 273 -4.61 -17.88 15.99
N ARG A 274 -5.59 -17.52 16.82
CA ARG A 274 -5.68 -18.04 18.21
C ARG A 274 -5.79 -19.55 18.25
N GLN A 275 -6.65 -20.15 17.42
CA GLN A 275 -6.80 -21.61 17.35
C GLN A 275 -5.50 -22.30 16.89
N ALA A 276 -4.80 -21.71 15.92
CA ALA A 276 -3.50 -22.20 15.47
C ALA A 276 -2.44 -22.09 16.58
N GLU A 277 -2.38 -20.96 17.30
CA GLU A 277 -1.47 -20.80 18.44
C GLU A 277 -1.76 -21.77 19.58
N GLU A 278 -3.04 -21.99 19.92
CA GLU A 278 -3.44 -22.97 20.92
C GLU A 278 -3.09 -24.39 20.51
N PHE A 279 -3.33 -24.74 19.24
CA PHE A 279 -2.93 -26.02 18.66
C PHE A 279 -1.42 -26.25 18.78
N TRP A 280 -0.62 -25.26 18.37
CA TRP A 280 0.84 -25.36 18.43
C TRP A 280 1.36 -25.42 19.87
N ARG A 281 0.82 -24.62 20.79
CA ARG A 281 1.18 -24.67 22.22
C ARG A 281 0.87 -26.05 22.83
N LYS A 282 -0.30 -26.62 22.50
CA LYS A 282 -0.66 -27.96 22.95
C LYS A 282 0.29 -29.03 22.40
N ARG A 283 0.58 -28.97 21.10
CA ARG A 283 1.49 -29.91 20.43
C ARG A 283 2.92 -29.82 20.98
N MET A 284 3.42 -28.62 21.23
CA MET A 284 4.76 -28.43 21.83
C MET A 284 4.85 -28.97 23.25
N ARG A 285 3.79 -28.83 24.07
CA ARG A 285 3.75 -29.44 25.40
C ARG A 285 3.76 -30.97 25.34
N THR A 286 3.03 -31.55 24.39
CA THR A 286 3.02 -33.01 24.20
C THR A 286 4.39 -33.53 23.76
N LEU A 287 5.06 -32.84 22.87
CA LEU A 287 6.41 -33.20 22.44
C LEU A 287 7.44 -33.07 23.56
N ALA A 288 7.34 -32.04 24.39
CA ALA A 288 8.21 -31.86 25.56
C ALA A 288 7.98 -32.89 26.65
N ALA A 289 6.75 -33.38 26.80
CA ALA A 289 6.38 -34.43 27.78
C ALA A 289 6.79 -35.83 27.30
N GLY A 290 6.87 -36.07 25.98
CA GLY A 290 7.30 -37.35 25.40
C GLY A 290 8.81 -37.47 25.23
N ALA A 291 9.60 -36.43 25.54
CA ALA A 291 11.06 -36.43 25.48
C ALA A 291 11.73 -36.76 26.84
N LYS A 292 10.96 -37.17 27.81
CA LYS A 292 11.42 -37.75 29.09
C LYS A 292 11.21 -39.28 29.04
#